data_f8be166fe175178d14608a1734cb3a70
#
_entry.id   f8be166fe175178d14608a1734cb3a70
#
_cell.length_a   1.000
_cell.length_b   1.000
_cell.length_c   1.000
_cell.angle_alpha   90.00
_cell.angle_beta   90.00
_cell.angle_gamma   90.00
#
_symmetry.space_group_name_H-M   'P 1'
#
loop_
_entity.id
_entity.type
_entity.pdbx_description
1 polymer ?
#
loop_
_entity_poly.entity_id
_entity_poly.type
_entity_poly.pdbx_seq_one_letter_code
_entity_poly.pdbx_strand_id
1 'polypeptide(L)'
;MVDDEIRKLIDAETRRQAEGLEMIPSENHTSAEVLNALGSRLTDKYSEGYPGKRYYGGCEFVDQVENLARDRAKKLFGVTHANVQPYSGSPANMA
;
A
#
# COMPACT_ATOMS: atom_id res chain seq x y z
N MET A 1 5.84 14.05 16.49
CA MET A 1 6.17 13.11 17.59
C MET A 1 4.99 12.17 17.71
N VAL A 2 5.19 10.87 17.65
CA VAL A 2 4.09 9.92 17.88
C VAL A 2 3.74 10.01 19.36
N ASP A 3 2.45 10.03 19.68
CA ASP A 3 1.94 9.99 21.05
C ASP A 3 2.51 8.75 21.76
N ASP A 4 2.95 8.93 23.01
CA ASP A 4 3.60 7.86 23.78
C ASP A 4 2.63 6.70 24.09
N GLU A 5 1.34 6.98 24.23
CA GLU A 5 0.32 5.94 24.41
C GLU A 5 0.17 5.10 23.15
N ILE A 6 0.06 5.73 21.99
CA ILE A 6 -0.01 5.04 20.69
C ILE A 6 1.26 4.23 20.44
N ARG A 7 2.43 4.79 20.75
CA ARG A 7 3.70 4.06 20.60
C ARG A 7 3.72 2.77 21.41
N LYS A 8 3.34 2.84 22.68
CA LYS A 8 3.27 1.67 23.56
C LYS A 8 2.32 0.60 23.02
N LEU A 9 1.19 1.01 22.46
CA LEU A 9 0.23 0.08 21.85
C LEU A 9 0.77 -0.58 20.58
N ILE A 10 1.45 0.19 19.71
CA ILE A 10 2.11 -0.33 18.51
C ILE A 10 3.20 -1.34 18.89
N ASP A 11 4.03 -1.01 19.89
CA ASP A 11 5.09 -1.88 20.38
C ASP A 11 4.54 -3.16 21.01
N ALA A 12 3.43 -3.05 21.75
CA ALA A 12 2.74 -4.19 22.35
C ALA A 12 2.14 -5.10 21.27
N GLU A 13 1.49 -4.54 20.25
CA GLU A 13 0.95 -5.31 19.13
C GLU A 13 2.07 -5.96 18.30
N THR A 14 3.17 -5.26 18.06
CA THR A 14 4.33 -5.80 17.37
C THR A 14 4.87 -7.04 18.11
N ARG A 15 4.96 -6.95 19.44
CA ARG A 15 5.39 -8.08 20.26
C ARG A 15 4.37 -9.22 20.23
N ARG A 16 3.08 -8.90 20.35
CA ARG A 16 2.02 -9.92 20.28
C ARG A 16 2.11 -10.71 18.97
N GLN A 17 2.28 -10.03 17.84
CA GLN A 17 2.42 -10.69 16.54
C GLN A 17 3.70 -11.52 16.42
N ALA A 18 4.81 -11.06 17.00
CA ALA A 18 6.08 -11.77 16.97
C ALA A 18 6.10 -13.03 17.87
N GLU A 19 5.37 -13.00 18.99
CA GLU A 19 5.34 -14.07 19.99
C GLU A 19 4.14 -15.02 19.80
N GLY A 20 3.13 -14.59 19.04
CA GLY A 20 1.91 -15.36 18.80
C GLY A 20 1.99 -16.26 17.57
N LEU A 21 1.19 -17.32 17.60
CA LEU A 21 0.93 -18.14 16.41
C LEU A 21 -0.38 -17.67 15.77
N GLU A 22 -0.27 -17.01 14.60
CA GLU A 22 -1.45 -16.53 13.86
C GLU A 22 -2.15 -17.71 13.16
N MET A 23 -3.44 -17.91 13.48
CA MET A 23 -4.24 -19.01 12.96
C MET A 23 -5.29 -18.56 11.91
N ILE A 24 -5.33 -17.28 11.57
CA ILE A 24 -6.18 -16.77 10.50
C ILE A 24 -5.41 -16.87 9.18
N PRO A 25 -5.78 -17.80 8.26
CA PRO A 25 -4.94 -18.13 7.10
C PRO A 25 -4.86 -17.00 6.06
N SER A 26 -5.72 -16.00 6.13
CA SER A 26 -5.72 -14.83 5.24
C SER A 26 -4.83 -13.68 5.74
N GLU A 27 -4.31 -13.75 6.96
CA GLU A 27 -3.37 -12.75 7.47
C GLU A 27 -1.95 -13.02 6.97
N ASN A 28 -1.18 -11.95 6.80
CA ASN A 28 0.22 -12.01 6.40
C ASN A 28 0.98 -10.82 7.00
N HIS A 29 2.29 -10.91 7.03
CA HIS A 29 3.17 -9.84 7.51
C HIS A 29 3.68 -9.01 6.34
N THR A 30 3.59 -7.69 6.48
CA THR A 30 4.18 -6.74 5.51
C THR A 30 5.67 -6.57 5.75
N SER A 31 6.42 -6.34 4.67
CA SER A 31 7.83 -5.97 4.79
C SER A 31 8.01 -4.54 5.33
N ALA A 32 9.18 -4.27 5.86
CA ALA A 32 9.53 -2.92 6.33
C ALA A 32 9.44 -1.87 5.20
N GLU A 33 9.79 -2.25 3.97
CA GLU A 33 9.70 -1.36 2.81
C GLU A 33 8.26 -0.98 2.50
N VAL A 34 7.31 -1.91 2.61
CA VAL A 34 5.88 -1.63 2.43
C VAL A 34 5.38 -0.69 3.53
N LEU A 35 5.73 -0.94 4.79
CA LEU A 35 5.36 -0.06 5.91
C LEU A 35 5.93 1.34 5.74
N ASN A 36 7.18 1.48 5.29
CA ASN A 36 7.82 2.76 5.02
C ASN A 36 7.13 3.52 3.87
N ALA A 37 6.73 2.81 2.82
CA ALA A 37 6.01 3.42 1.70
C ALA A 37 4.61 3.91 2.12
N LEU A 38 3.86 3.12 2.90
CA LEU A 38 2.54 3.49 3.42
C LEU A 38 2.60 4.69 4.36
N GLY A 39 3.63 4.78 5.21
CA GLY A 39 3.84 5.90 6.13
C GLY A 39 4.55 7.12 5.50
N SER A 40 4.69 7.17 4.21
CA SER A 40 5.36 8.26 3.50
C SER A 40 4.41 9.41 3.14
N ARG A 41 4.99 10.51 2.61
CA ARG A 41 4.23 11.67 2.12
C ARG A 41 3.31 11.37 0.95
N LEU A 42 3.45 10.23 0.30
CA LEU A 42 2.49 9.77 -0.72
C LEU A 42 1.07 9.65 -0.16
N THR A 43 0.92 9.36 1.13
CA THR A 43 -0.37 9.30 1.83
C THR A 43 -1.13 10.62 1.83
N ASP A 44 -0.43 11.76 1.76
CA ASP A 44 -1.03 13.09 1.81
C ASP A 44 -1.62 13.55 0.45
N LYS A 45 -1.32 12.83 -0.65
CA LYS A 45 -1.61 13.30 -2.00
C LYS A 45 -2.91 12.73 -2.58
N TYR A 46 -3.82 13.62 -2.93
CA TYR A 46 -4.97 13.31 -3.77
C TYR A 46 -4.52 13.02 -5.20
N SER A 47 -4.83 11.82 -5.69
CA SER A 47 -4.41 11.35 -7.01
C SER A 47 -5.54 10.72 -7.82
N GLU A 48 -6.74 11.26 -7.70
CA GLU A 48 -7.91 10.79 -8.46
C GLU A 48 -7.64 10.84 -9.97
N GLY A 49 -8.08 9.81 -10.67
CA GLY A 49 -7.80 9.59 -12.09
C GLY A 49 -6.67 8.59 -12.30
N TYR A 50 -6.01 8.66 -13.44
CA TYR A 50 -4.92 7.78 -13.84
C TYR A 50 -3.67 8.57 -14.21
N PRO A 51 -2.48 7.97 -14.25
CA PRO A 51 -1.26 8.63 -14.68
C PRO A 51 -1.45 9.39 -16.00
N GLY A 52 -1.08 10.68 -16.01
CA GLY A 52 -1.28 11.58 -17.14
C GLY A 52 -2.71 12.07 -17.37
N LYS A 53 -3.67 11.59 -16.57
CA LYS A 53 -5.10 11.97 -16.64
C LYS A 53 -5.67 12.17 -15.24
N ARG A 54 -5.02 13.01 -14.44
CA ARG A 54 -5.45 13.32 -13.07
C ARG A 54 -6.43 14.50 -13.05
N TYR A 55 -7.28 14.50 -12.05
CA TYR A 55 -8.18 15.63 -11.81
C TYR A 55 -7.49 16.82 -11.15
N TYR A 56 -6.35 16.59 -10.47
CA TYR A 56 -5.60 17.60 -9.71
C TYR A 56 -4.15 17.66 -10.15
N GLY A 57 -3.52 18.83 -9.93
CA GLY A 57 -2.10 19.03 -10.19
C GLY A 57 -1.19 18.40 -9.13
N GLY A 58 0.12 18.44 -9.38
CA GLY A 58 1.15 17.94 -8.44
C GLY A 58 1.24 16.42 -8.36
N CYS A 59 0.90 15.72 -9.44
CA CYS A 59 0.88 14.26 -9.48
C CYS A 59 2.08 13.64 -10.21
N GLU A 60 3.08 14.42 -10.57
CA GLU A 60 4.22 13.97 -11.37
C GLU A 60 5.00 12.80 -10.75
N PHE A 61 5.14 12.76 -9.43
CA PHE A 61 5.80 11.66 -8.74
C PHE A 61 4.85 10.49 -8.45
N VAL A 62 3.60 10.79 -8.11
CA VAL A 62 2.57 9.76 -7.92
C VAL A 62 2.32 8.99 -9.22
N ASP A 63 2.32 9.68 -10.36
CA ASP A 63 2.22 9.05 -11.68
C ASP A 63 3.36 8.06 -11.93
N GLN A 64 4.60 8.44 -11.56
CA GLN A 64 5.76 7.56 -11.69
C GLN A 64 5.65 6.34 -10.77
N VAL A 65 5.20 6.54 -9.52
CA VAL A 65 4.99 5.44 -8.56
C VAL A 65 3.94 4.46 -9.09
N GLU A 66 2.80 4.96 -9.57
CA GLU A 66 1.72 4.10 -10.08
C GLU A 66 2.16 3.36 -11.36
N ASN A 67 2.84 4.03 -12.27
CA ASN A 67 3.37 3.39 -13.48
C ASN A 67 4.39 2.29 -13.12
N LEU A 68 5.31 2.58 -12.19
CA LEU A 68 6.28 1.59 -11.72
C LEU A 68 5.59 0.37 -11.10
N ALA A 69 4.57 0.59 -10.27
CA ALA A 69 3.80 -0.49 -9.65
C ALA A 69 3.09 -1.35 -10.72
N ARG A 70 2.47 -0.72 -11.71
CA ARG A 70 1.83 -1.41 -12.84
C ARG A 70 2.82 -2.25 -13.64
N ASP A 71 3.98 -1.69 -13.96
CA ASP A 71 5.01 -2.38 -14.74
C ASP A 71 5.60 -3.58 -13.98
N ARG A 72 5.83 -3.41 -12.68
CA ARG A 72 6.26 -4.51 -11.81
C ARG A 72 5.21 -5.61 -11.68
N ALA A 73 3.94 -5.24 -11.51
CA ALA A 73 2.83 -6.20 -11.47
C ALA A 73 2.73 -6.98 -12.80
N LYS A 74 2.77 -6.29 -13.96
CA LYS A 74 2.78 -6.94 -15.27
C LYS A 74 3.93 -7.94 -15.41
N LYS A 75 5.12 -7.54 -14.99
CA LYS A 75 6.31 -8.41 -15.03
C LYS A 75 6.18 -9.62 -14.11
N LEU A 76 5.71 -9.39 -12.89
CA LEU A 76 5.57 -10.45 -11.87
C LEU A 76 4.59 -11.53 -12.29
N PHE A 77 3.43 -11.12 -12.84
CA PHE A 77 2.36 -12.04 -13.22
C PHE A 77 2.39 -12.46 -14.70
N GLY A 78 3.31 -11.95 -15.50
CA GLY A 78 3.42 -12.27 -16.93
C GLY A 78 2.21 -11.80 -17.74
N VAL A 79 1.57 -10.68 -17.37
CA VAL A 79 0.36 -10.16 -18.00
C VAL A 79 0.63 -8.88 -18.77
N THR A 80 -0.22 -8.58 -19.76
CA THR A 80 -0.09 -7.38 -20.59
C THR A 80 -0.67 -6.12 -19.93
N HIS A 81 -1.65 -6.30 -19.05
CA HIS A 81 -2.36 -5.21 -18.37
C HIS A 81 -2.39 -5.42 -16.87
N ALA A 82 -2.33 -4.33 -16.12
CA ALA A 82 -2.49 -4.32 -14.67
C ALA A 82 -3.16 -3.01 -14.22
N ASN A 83 -4.04 -3.11 -13.24
CA ASN A 83 -4.55 -1.97 -12.50
C ASN A 83 -4.17 -2.17 -11.03
N VAL A 84 -3.49 -1.19 -10.46
CA VAL A 84 -2.97 -1.22 -9.08
C VAL A 84 -3.73 -0.28 -8.13
N GLN A 85 -4.85 0.29 -8.59
CA GLN A 85 -5.63 1.22 -7.79
C GLN A 85 -6.62 0.57 -6.81
N PRO A 86 -7.12 -0.68 -6.99
CA PRO A 86 -8.00 -1.26 -6.01
C PRO A 86 -7.39 -1.25 -4.61
N TYR A 87 -8.10 -0.71 -3.64
CA TYR A 87 -7.61 -0.54 -2.27
C TYR A 87 -7.80 -1.80 -1.41
N SER A 88 -8.51 -2.79 -1.90
CA SER A 88 -8.66 -4.10 -1.25
C SER A 88 -9.10 -5.16 -2.28
N GLY A 89 -9.15 -6.43 -1.84
CA GLY A 89 -9.60 -7.53 -2.69
C GLY A 89 -11.06 -7.40 -3.13
N SER A 90 -11.94 -6.83 -2.29
CA SER A 90 -13.35 -6.68 -2.65
C SER A 90 -13.58 -5.81 -3.89
N PRO A 91 -13.08 -4.57 -3.98
CA PRO A 91 -13.23 -3.79 -5.21
C PRO A 91 -12.46 -4.40 -6.39
N ALA A 92 -11.35 -5.09 -6.17
CA ALA A 92 -10.65 -5.79 -7.23
C ALA A 92 -11.50 -6.94 -7.82
N ASN A 93 -12.26 -7.64 -6.99
CA ASN A 93 -13.16 -8.71 -7.43
C ASN A 93 -14.45 -8.19 -8.08
N MET A 94 -14.81 -6.94 -7.82
CA MET A 94 -16.00 -6.32 -8.44
C MET A 94 -15.72 -5.73 -9.83
N ALA A 95 -14.45 -5.48 -10.16
CA ALA A 95 -14.04 -4.96 -11.45
C ALA A 95 -14.05 -6.06 -12.51
#